data_229d610a53cd1739ea25c2e94768a80a
#
_entry.id   229d610a53cd1739ea25c2e94768a80a
#
_cell.length_a   1.000
_cell.length_b   1.000
_cell.length_c   1.000
_cell.angle_alpha   90.00
_cell.angle_beta   90.00
_cell.angle_gamma   90.00
#
_symmetry.space_group_name_H-M   'P 1'
#
loop_
_entity.id
_entity.type
_entity.pdbx_description
1 polymer ?
#
loop_
_entity_poly.entity_id
_entity_poly.type
_entity_poly.pdbx_seq_one_letter_code
_entity_poly.pdbx_strand_id
1 'polypeptide(L)'
;MISFIKRNDVTNAQGLSAIRLRVCKDRQRKYFTLKIFADDQYWDADNECFVILKNVRDKKQKEENEQRKQYNYILSNYRVRAQEIIDRFNREHIDWTLNQFADAFLHKSKQGKVRIYMENYIEILRETGHIGNANCYAATLNMLGHYDNKFDKRVFSEIDIKFVNGFDVFLQKRGCKGNT
;
A
#
# COMPACT_ATOMS: atom_id res chain seq x y z
N MET A 1 -1.22 13.11 14.73
CA MET A 1 -0.42 12.19 15.59
C MET A 1 -0.75 10.74 15.22
N ILE A 2 0.28 9.90 15.08
CA ILE A 2 0.17 8.47 14.74
C ILE A 2 0.58 7.66 15.96
N SER A 3 -0.16 6.58 16.27
CA SER A 3 0.16 5.65 17.36
C SER A 3 -0.38 4.25 17.07
N PHE A 4 0.24 3.23 17.69
CA PHE A 4 -0.30 1.88 17.68
C PHE A 4 -0.97 1.60 19.02
N ILE A 5 -2.14 1.01 18.95
CA ILE A 5 -2.89 0.61 20.14
C ILE A 5 -3.37 -0.83 20.00
N LYS A 6 -3.38 -1.54 21.10
CA LYS A 6 -4.03 -2.84 21.21
C LYS A 6 -5.53 -2.65 21.46
N ARG A 7 -6.36 -3.41 20.78
CA ARG A 7 -7.81 -3.42 21.00
C ARG A 7 -8.15 -4.22 22.25
N ASN A 8 -8.74 -3.57 23.27
CA ASN A 8 -9.01 -4.22 24.55
C ASN A 8 -10.43 -4.80 24.68
N ASP A 9 -11.33 -4.44 23.75
CA ASP A 9 -12.76 -4.78 23.81
C ASP A 9 -13.10 -6.11 23.11
N VAL A 10 -12.21 -6.65 22.28
CA VAL A 10 -12.44 -7.90 21.52
C VAL A 10 -11.14 -8.67 21.37
N THR A 11 -11.19 -9.95 21.71
CA THR A 11 -10.12 -10.92 21.45
C THR A 11 -10.53 -11.92 20.36
N ASN A 12 -9.57 -12.52 19.68
CA ASN A 12 -9.80 -13.65 18.78
C ASN A 12 -10.02 -14.96 19.60
N ALA A 13 -10.27 -16.07 18.89
CA ALA A 13 -10.46 -17.39 19.51
C ALA A 13 -9.25 -17.89 20.34
N GLN A 14 -8.09 -17.27 20.16
CA GLN A 14 -6.85 -17.59 20.89
C GLN A 14 -6.62 -16.62 22.09
N GLY A 15 -7.55 -15.74 22.38
CA GLY A 15 -7.42 -14.72 23.45
C GLY A 15 -6.53 -13.53 23.09
N LEU A 16 -6.10 -13.41 21.83
CA LEU A 16 -5.22 -12.33 21.39
C LEU A 16 -6.04 -11.13 20.89
N SER A 17 -5.53 -9.93 21.14
CA SER A 17 -6.14 -8.67 20.75
C SER A 17 -5.49 -8.09 19.47
N ALA A 18 -6.30 -7.55 18.58
CA ALA A 18 -5.81 -6.93 17.35
C ALA A 18 -5.09 -5.62 17.62
N ILE A 19 -3.95 -5.41 16.98
CA ILE A 19 -3.25 -4.12 16.92
C ILE A 19 -3.91 -3.23 15.89
N ARG A 20 -4.09 -1.96 16.24
CA ARG A 20 -4.66 -0.90 15.38
C ARG A 20 -3.68 0.24 15.23
N LEU A 21 -3.53 0.76 14.03
CA LEU A 21 -2.98 2.08 13.80
C LEU A 21 -4.06 3.13 14.11
N ARG A 22 -3.76 4.05 15.00
CA ARG A 22 -4.61 5.21 15.32
C ARG A 22 -3.99 6.46 14.71
N VAL A 23 -4.79 7.20 13.97
CA VAL A 23 -4.41 8.51 13.43
C VAL A 23 -5.35 9.57 14.02
N CYS A 24 -4.76 10.63 14.56
CA CYS A 24 -5.49 11.73 15.17
C CYS A 24 -5.21 13.05 14.43
N LYS A 25 -6.27 13.78 14.11
CA LYS A 25 -6.25 15.16 13.60
C LYS A 25 -7.49 15.90 14.11
N ASP A 26 -7.33 17.16 14.49
CA ASP A 26 -8.41 18.06 14.89
C ASP A 26 -9.35 17.46 15.93
N ARG A 27 -8.77 16.84 16.98
CA ARG A 27 -9.47 16.13 18.06
C ARG A 27 -10.29 14.91 17.61
N GLN A 28 -10.27 14.56 16.33
CA GLN A 28 -10.89 13.35 15.79
C GLN A 28 -9.89 12.21 15.67
N ARG A 29 -10.39 10.98 15.66
CA ARG A 29 -9.57 9.76 15.61
C ARG A 29 -10.10 8.81 14.55
N LYS A 30 -9.17 8.18 13.81
CA LYS A 30 -9.49 7.09 12.90
C LYS A 30 -8.59 5.88 13.18
N TYR A 31 -9.16 4.68 13.12
CA TYR A 31 -8.49 3.44 13.46
C TYR A 31 -8.42 2.52 12.25
N PHE A 32 -7.25 1.92 12.05
CA PHE A 32 -7.02 0.93 11.01
C PHE A 32 -6.58 -0.37 11.68
N THR A 33 -7.43 -1.39 11.62
CA THR A 33 -7.10 -2.71 12.21
C THR A 33 -6.04 -3.38 11.36
N LEU A 34 -4.93 -3.75 11.98
CA LEU A 34 -3.86 -4.51 11.35
C LEU A 34 -4.13 -6.02 11.55
N LYS A 35 -3.65 -6.85 10.63
CA LYS A 35 -3.70 -8.31 10.78
C LYS A 35 -2.59 -8.81 11.71
N ILE A 36 -2.38 -8.13 12.82
CA ILE A 36 -1.38 -8.41 13.85
C ILE A 36 -2.12 -8.50 15.17
N PHE A 37 -1.85 -9.54 15.92
CA PHE A 37 -2.51 -9.81 17.20
C PHE A 37 -1.45 -9.92 18.30
N ALA A 38 -1.76 -9.39 19.47
CA ALA A 38 -0.87 -9.37 20.63
C ALA A 38 -1.55 -9.96 21.87
N ASP A 39 -0.77 -10.69 22.63
CA ASP A 39 -1.05 -11.02 24.03
C ASP A 39 -0.70 -9.81 24.91
N ASP A 40 -1.42 -9.62 26.01
CA ASP A 40 -1.19 -8.56 26.96
C ASP A 40 0.23 -8.55 27.54
N GLN A 41 0.77 -9.72 27.84
CA GLN A 41 2.11 -9.86 28.44
C GLN A 41 3.26 -9.49 27.47
N TYR A 42 3.00 -9.45 26.16
CA TYR A 42 4.02 -9.19 25.13
C TYR A 42 3.79 -7.91 24.36
N TRP A 43 2.84 -7.08 24.78
CA TRP A 43 2.61 -5.77 24.19
C TRP A 43 3.04 -4.65 25.14
N ASP A 44 4.03 -3.86 24.71
CA ASP A 44 4.45 -2.65 25.39
C ASP A 44 3.63 -1.47 24.84
N ALA A 45 2.68 -1.00 25.64
CA ALA A 45 1.78 0.08 25.24
C ALA A 45 2.47 1.46 25.21
N ASP A 46 3.51 1.65 26.02
CA ASP A 46 4.24 2.92 26.09
C ASP A 46 5.17 3.09 24.89
N ASN A 47 5.86 2.02 24.51
CA ASN A 47 6.75 1.99 23.34
C ASN A 47 6.02 1.56 22.05
N GLU A 48 4.74 1.17 22.13
CA GLU A 48 3.91 0.75 21.00
C GLU A 48 4.54 -0.37 20.17
N CYS A 49 5.11 -1.37 20.83
CA CYS A 49 5.82 -2.48 20.21
C CYS A 49 5.66 -3.80 20.97
N PHE A 50 6.06 -4.89 20.33
CA PHE A 50 6.15 -6.19 20.99
C PHE A 50 7.42 -6.29 21.83
N VAL A 51 7.28 -6.81 23.05
CA VAL A 51 8.39 -7.11 23.96
C VAL A 51 9.21 -8.28 23.38
N ILE A 52 10.52 -8.09 23.28
CA ILE A 52 11.46 -9.12 22.89
C ILE A 52 12.15 -9.68 24.14
N LEU A 53 11.93 -10.96 24.43
CA LEU A 53 12.53 -11.61 25.58
C LEU A 53 14.05 -11.78 25.38
N LYS A 54 14.81 -11.49 26.44
CA LYS A 54 16.28 -11.70 26.49
C LYS A 54 16.59 -13.11 26.97
N ASN A 55 17.73 -13.66 26.55
CA ASN A 55 18.29 -14.93 27.05
C ASN A 55 17.36 -16.16 26.94
N VAL A 56 16.54 -16.21 25.90
CA VAL A 56 15.63 -17.32 25.63
C VAL A 56 16.41 -18.55 25.22
N ARG A 57 16.22 -19.66 25.94
CA ARG A 57 16.88 -20.96 25.66
C ARG A 57 15.95 -21.93 24.90
N ASP A 58 14.65 -21.87 25.22
CA ASP A 58 13.65 -22.74 24.60
C ASP A 58 13.44 -22.42 23.11
N LYS A 59 13.34 -23.48 22.28
CA LYS A 59 13.19 -23.35 20.83
C LYS A 59 11.91 -22.64 20.44
N LYS A 60 10.78 -22.99 21.06
CA LYS A 60 9.48 -22.38 20.78
C LYS A 60 9.48 -20.90 21.09
N GLN A 61 10.02 -20.53 22.26
CA GLN A 61 10.13 -19.12 22.64
C GLN A 61 11.08 -18.32 21.72
N LYS A 62 12.10 -18.95 21.15
CA LYS A 62 12.95 -18.31 20.13
C LYS A 62 12.16 -18.02 18.86
N GLU A 63 11.37 -18.97 18.37
CA GLU A 63 10.51 -18.80 17.20
C GLU A 63 9.48 -17.69 17.42
N GLU A 64 8.84 -17.65 18.59
CA GLU A 64 7.91 -16.60 18.98
C GLU A 64 8.59 -15.23 19.08
N ASN A 65 9.83 -15.18 19.57
CA ASN A 65 10.61 -13.93 19.59
C ASN A 65 10.93 -13.44 18.18
N GLU A 66 11.32 -14.32 17.27
CA GLU A 66 11.55 -13.92 15.87
C GLU A 66 10.26 -13.39 15.21
N GLN A 67 9.13 -14.02 15.49
CA GLN A 67 7.84 -13.52 15.02
C GLN A 67 7.52 -12.13 15.59
N ARG A 68 7.77 -11.88 16.89
CA ARG A 68 7.61 -10.54 17.50
C ARG A 68 8.53 -9.50 16.87
N LYS A 69 9.78 -9.83 16.55
CA LYS A 69 10.69 -8.94 15.81
C LYS A 69 10.14 -8.60 14.43
N GLN A 70 9.62 -9.59 13.71
CA GLN A 70 8.97 -9.36 12.41
C GLN A 70 7.74 -8.44 12.54
N TYR A 71 6.91 -8.63 13.57
CA TYR A 71 5.79 -7.72 13.82
C TYR A 71 6.24 -6.30 14.12
N ASN A 72 7.28 -6.10 14.93
CA ASN A 72 7.85 -4.78 15.20
C ASN A 72 8.36 -4.12 13.91
N TYR A 73 9.01 -4.88 13.03
CA TYR A 73 9.42 -4.39 11.71
C TYR A 73 8.22 -3.97 10.84
N ILE A 74 7.16 -4.78 10.83
CA ILE A 74 5.93 -4.47 10.08
C ILE A 74 5.25 -3.21 10.65
N LEU A 75 5.17 -3.07 11.97
CA LEU A 75 4.63 -1.87 12.63
C LEU A 75 5.45 -0.62 12.26
N SER A 76 6.80 -0.73 12.28
CA SER A 76 7.67 0.35 11.83
C SER A 76 7.38 0.78 10.40
N ASN A 77 7.21 -0.17 9.47
CA ASN A 77 6.84 0.13 8.09
C ASN A 77 5.47 0.81 7.96
N TYR A 78 4.48 0.41 8.77
CA TYR A 78 3.19 1.10 8.81
C TYR A 78 3.33 2.53 9.33
N ARG A 79 4.17 2.76 10.34
CA ARG A 79 4.44 4.10 10.89
C ARG A 79 5.10 5.00 9.84
N VAL A 80 6.14 4.51 9.17
CA VAL A 80 6.83 5.24 8.09
C VAL A 80 5.84 5.61 6.99
N ARG A 81 5.07 4.64 6.50
CA ARG A 81 4.08 4.87 5.47
C ARG A 81 3.02 5.90 5.86
N ALA A 82 2.52 5.83 7.08
CA ALA A 82 1.53 6.77 7.58
C ALA A 82 2.12 8.19 7.69
N GLN A 83 3.37 8.30 8.13
CA GLN A 83 4.09 9.58 8.21
C GLN A 83 4.35 10.16 6.82
N GLU A 84 4.79 9.36 5.84
CA GLU A 84 4.99 9.79 4.45
C GLU A 84 3.73 10.40 3.82
N ILE A 85 2.55 9.84 4.13
CA ILE A 85 1.26 10.40 3.66
C ILE A 85 1.02 11.78 4.28
N ILE A 86 1.23 11.93 5.58
CA ILE A 86 1.07 13.21 6.29
C ILE A 86 2.08 14.24 5.75
N ASP A 87 3.33 13.84 5.59
CA ASP A 87 4.39 14.72 5.10
C ASP A 87 4.14 15.18 3.67
N ARG A 88 3.55 14.31 2.84
CA ARG A 88 3.10 14.68 1.49
C ARG A 88 2.01 15.76 1.56
N PHE A 89 0.96 15.57 2.34
CA PHE A 89 -0.09 16.56 2.50
C PHE A 89 0.45 17.90 3.01
N ASN A 90 1.39 17.85 3.95
CA ASN A 90 2.03 19.06 4.48
C ASN A 90 2.86 19.79 3.42
N ARG A 91 3.64 19.08 2.59
CA ARG A 91 4.42 19.65 1.49
C ARG A 91 3.55 20.26 0.41
N GLU A 92 2.41 19.65 0.13
CA GLU A 92 1.43 20.12 -0.85
C GLU A 92 0.49 21.19 -0.26
N HIS A 93 0.71 21.62 0.98
CA HIS A 93 -0.12 22.58 1.72
C HIS A 93 -1.61 22.21 1.75
N ILE A 94 -1.91 20.91 1.74
CA ILE A 94 -3.26 20.39 1.82
C ILE A 94 -3.70 20.33 3.29
N ASP A 95 -4.77 21.03 3.65
CA ASP A 95 -5.45 20.82 4.94
C ASP A 95 -6.29 19.54 4.84
N TRP A 96 -5.62 18.39 5.11
CA TRP A 96 -6.18 17.07 4.91
C TRP A 96 -7.16 16.67 6.02
N THR A 97 -8.12 15.85 5.67
CA THR A 97 -9.06 15.20 6.59
C THR A 97 -8.65 13.76 6.89
N LEU A 98 -9.19 13.16 7.98
CA LEU A 98 -8.98 11.75 8.28
C LEU A 98 -9.52 10.81 7.19
N ASN A 99 -10.50 11.24 6.39
CA ASN A 99 -11.00 10.46 5.25
C ASN A 99 -10.00 10.47 4.10
N GLN A 100 -9.44 11.62 3.75
CA GLN A 100 -8.37 11.71 2.73
C GLN A 100 -7.13 10.91 3.14
N PHE A 101 -6.76 10.95 4.44
CA PHE A 101 -5.70 10.09 4.95
C PHE A 101 -6.06 8.60 4.78
N ALA A 102 -7.29 8.20 5.14
CA ALA A 102 -7.72 6.82 5.01
C ALA A 102 -7.69 6.35 3.56
N ASP A 103 -8.14 7.17 2.63
CA ASP A 103 -8.09 6.87 1.21
C ASP A 103 -6.65 6.70 0.74
N ALA A 104 -5.75 7.60 1.10
CA ALA A 104 -4.33 7.47 0.78
C ALA A 104 -3.67 6.24 1.44
N PHE A 105 -4.04 5.94 2.69
CA PHE A 105 -3.48 4.82 3.44
C PHE A 105 -3.99 3.46 2.97
N LEU A 106 -5.28 3.35 2.65
CA LEU A 106 -5.90 2.10 2.21
C LEU A 106 -5.68 1.84 0.71
N HIS A 107 -5.59 2.90 -0.10
CA HIS A 107 -5.53 2.82 -1.56
C HIS A 107 -4.11 2.69 -2.14
N LYS A 108 -3.09 2.33 -1.35
CA LYS A 108 -1.75 2.03 -1.88
C LYS A 108 -1.79 0.99 -3.04
N SER A 109 -2.80 0.12 -3.06
CA SER A 109 -3.02 -0.83 -4.16
C SER A 109 -3.64 -0.21 -5.41
N LYS A 110 -4.34 0.95 -5.31
CA LYS A 110 -4.94 1.61 -6.49
C LYS A 110 -3.95 2.57 -7.15
N GLN A 111 -3.18 3.35 -6.37
CA GLN A 111 -2.18 4.28 -6.92
C GLN A 111 -0.97 3.61 -7.57
N GLY A 112 -0.68 2.35 -7.20
CA GLY A 112 0.41 1.58 -7.82
C GLY A 112 0.00 0.79 -9.05
N LYS A 113 -1.29 0.74 -9.42
CA LYS A 113 -1.75 -0.01 -10.59
C LYS A 113 -1.56 0.82 -11.86
N VAL A 114 -0.85 0.23 -12.81
CA VAL A 114 -0.52 0.88 -14.10
C VAL A 114 -1.80 1.27 -14.84
N ARG A 115 -2.80 0.39 -14.90
CA ARG A 115 -4.08 0.67 -15.57
C ARG A 115 -4.76 1.93 -15.02
N ILE A 116 -4.93 2.01 -13.70
CA ILE A 116 -5.62 3.15 -13.06
C ILE A 116 -4.85 4.46 -13.30
N TYR A 117 -3.53 4.42 -13.24
CA TYR A 117 -2.70 5.58 -13.56
C TYR A 117 -2.91 6.02 -15.01
N MET A 118 -2.90 5.09 -15.97
CA MET A 118 -3.10 5.40 -17.37
C MET A 118 -4.51 5.94 -17.65
N GLU A 119 -5.56 5.37 -17.05
CA GLU A 119 -6.94 5.83 -17.19
C GLU A 119 -7.08 7.29 -16.70
N ASN A 120 -6.54 7.61 -15.51
CA ASN A 120 -6.54 8.98 -14.98
C ASN A 120 -5.76 9.95 -15.90
N TYR A 121 -4.60 9.51 -16.42
CA TYR A 121 -3.81 10.33 -17.32
C TYR A 121 -4.51 10.61 -18.65
N ILE A 122 -5.24 9.63 -19.19
CA ILE A 122 -6.07 9.78 -20.40
C ILE A 122 -7.17 10.83 -20.16
N GLU A 123 -7.81 10.83 -18.99
CA GLU A 123 -8.82 11.85 -18.64
C GLU A 123 -8.21 13.26 -18.56
N ILE A 124 -7.07 13.41 -17.89
CA ILE A 124 -6.35 14.68 -17.85
C ILE A 124 -6.02 15.18 -19.26
N LEU A 125 -5.54 14.30 -20.15
CA LEU A 125 -5.26 14.69 -21.53
C LEU A 125 -6.52 15.14 -22.30
N ARG A 126 -7.67 14.53 -22.05
CA ARG A 126 -8.95 14.94 -22.64
C ARG A 126 -9.39 16.30 -22.14
N GLU A 127 -9.34 16.53 -20.82
CA GLU A 127 -9.71 17.77 -20.17
C GLU A 127 -8.81 18.95 -20.61
N THR A 128 -7.51 18.66 -20.88
CA THR A 128 -6.55 19.65 -21.35
C THR A 128 -6.51 19.82 -22.87
N GLY A 129 -7.44 19.19 -23.62
CA GLY A 129 -7.57 19.34 -25.07
C GLY A 129 -6.59 18.52 -25.90
N HIS A 130 -5.76 17.67 -25.28
CA HIS A 130 -4.78 16.80 -25.98
C HIS A 130 -5.42 15.50 -26.48
N ILE A 131 -6.50 15.60 -27.25
CA ILE A 131 -7.37 14.49 -27.66
C ILE A 131 -6.60 13.41 -28.46
N GLY A 132 -5.68 13.82 -29.36
CA GLY A 132 -4.85 12.87 -30.12
C GLY A 132 -4.01 11.99 -29.23
N ASN A 133 -3.32 12.58 -28.24
CA ASN A 133 -2.52 11.85 -27.28
C ASN A 133 -3.39 10.94 -26.40
N ALA A 134 -4.55 11.44 -25.92
CA ALA A 134 -5.50 10.65 -25.14
C ALA A 134 -5.92 9.38 -25.88
N ASN A 135 -6.22 9.47 -27.18
CA ASN A 135 -6.60 8.35 -28.00
C ASN A 135 -5.44 7.33 -28.18
N CYS A 136 -4.21 7.81 -28.36
CA CYS A 136 -3.02 6.95 -28.42
C CYS A 136 -2.81 6.17 -27.11
N TYR A 137 -2.89 6.85 -25.96
CA TYR A 137 -2.77 6.19 -24.66
C TYR A 137 -3.92 5.21 -24.41
N ALA A 138 -5.15 5.54 -24.79
CA ALA A 138 -6.29 4.64 -24.66
C ALA A 138 -6.14 3.38 -25.53
N ALA A 139 -5.67 3.52 -26.76
CA ALA A 139 -5.36 2.39 -27.64
C ALA A 139 -4.26 1.50 -27.05
N THR A 140 -3.18 2.12 -26.53
CA THR A 140 -2.10 1.38 -25.87
C THR A 140 -2.59 0.62 -24.65
N LEU A 141 -3.43 1.24 -23.82
CA LEU A 141 -4.02 0.62 -22.64
C LEU A 141 -4.86 -0.61 -23.00
N ASN A 142 -5.66 -0.50 -24.05
CA ASN A 142 -6.44 -1.62 -24.57
C ASN A 142 -5.54 -2.77 -25.06
N MET A 143 -4.47 -2.46 -25.79
CA MET A 143 -3.52 -3.46 -26.27
C MET A 143 -2.75 -4.14 -25.13
N LEU A 144 -2.42 -3.42 -24.06
CA LEU A 144 -1.80 -3.98 -22.84
C LEU A 144 -2.75 -4.99 -22.15
N GLY A 145 -4.05 -4.69 -22.10
CA GLY A 145 -5.06 -5.63 -21.61
C GLY A 145 -5.18 -6.90 -22.45
N HIS A 146 -4.99 -6.81 -23.77
CA HIS A 146 -4.94 -7.98 -24.65
C HIS A 146 -3.63 -8.77 -24.54
N TYR A 147 -2.53 -8.09 -24.26
CA TYR A 147 -1.23 -8.73 -24.07
C TYR A 147 -1.15 -9.52 -22.76
N ASP A 148 -1.64 -8.92 -21.69
CA ASP A 148 -1.62 -9.52 -20.35
C ASP A 148 -3.02 -9.50 -19.73
N ASN A 149 -3.65 -10.66 -19.61
CA ASN A 149 -4.98 -10.82 -19.01
C ASN A 149 -5.04 -10.44 -17.52
N LYS A 150 -3.89 -10.25 -16.85
CA LYS A 150 -3.76 -9.78 -15.48
C LYS A 150 -3.33 -8.31 -15.39
N PHE A 151 -3.28 -7.58 -16.50
CA PHE A 151 -2.80 -6.19 -16.55
C PHE A 151 -3.55 -5.27 -15.59
N ASP A 152 -4.84 -5.50 -15.34
CA ASP A 152 -5.64 -4.74 -14.37
C ASP A 152 -5.11 -4.80 -12.93
N LYS A 153 -4.31 -5.81 -12.62
CA LYS A 153 -3.70 -6.02 -11.29
C LYS A 153 -2.24 -5.60 -11.24
N ARG A 154 -1.59 -5.34 -12.40
CA ARG A 154 -0.18 -4.99 -12.48
C ARG A 154 0.13 -3.69 -11.76
N VAL A 155 1.23 -3.70 -11.02
CA VAL A 155 1.83 -2.51 -10.39
C VAL A 155 3.08 -2.07 -11.14
N PHE A 156 3.49 -0.82 -10.99
CA PHE A 156 4.64 -0.29 -11.74
C PHE A 156 5.94 -1.09 -11.54
N SER A 157 6.16 -1.65 -10.36
CA SER A 157 7.34 -2.48 -10.08
C SER A 157 7.38 -3.81 -10.86
N GLU A 158 6.28 -4.21 -11.50
CA GLU A 158 6.19 -5.41 -12.34
C GLU A 158 6.34 -5.10 -13.84
N ILE A 159 6.46 -3.83 -14.20
CA ILE A 159 6.72 -3.38 -15.57
C ILE A 159 8.23 -3.22 -15.75
N ASP A 160 8.90 -4.33 -15.95
CA ASP A 160 10.33 -4.38 -16.21
C ASP A 160 10.63 -4.37 -17.71
N ILE A 161 11.92 -4.33 -18.05
CA ILE A 161 12.37 -4.33 -19.45
C ILE A 161 11.90 -5.58 -20.23
N LYS A 162 11.75 -6.71 -19.54
CA LYS A 162 11.29 -7.97 -20.12
C LYS A 162 9.81 -7.89 -20.48
N PHE A 163 8.99 -7.26 -19.63
CA PHE A 163 7.58 -6.99 -19.90
C PHE A 163 7.44 -6.08 -21.14
N VAL A 164 8.21 -4.99 -21.20
CA VAL A 164 8.16 -4.03 -22.33
C VAL A 164 8.57 -4.70 -23.65
N ASN A 165 9.67 -5.44 -23.67
CA ASN A 165 10.14 -6.17 -24.85
C ASN A 165 9.12 -7.23 -25.31
N GLY A 166 8.49 -7.93 -24.35
CA GLY A 166 7.43 -8.90 -24.65
C GLY A 166 6.20 -8.24 -25.29
N PHE A 167 5.82 -7.06 -24.80
CA PHE A 167 4.73 -6.28 -25.37
C PHE A 167 5.05 -5.78 -26.80
N ASP A 168 6.29 -5.33 -27.05
CA ASP A 168 6.71 -4.93 -28.39
C ASP A 168 6.63 -6.08 -29.39
N VAL A 169 7.14 -7.27 -29.03
CA VAL A 169 7.00 -8.48 -29.86
C VAL A 169 5.53 -8.85 -30.10
N PHE A 170 4.67 -8.68 -29.11
CA PHE A 170 3.23 -8.92 -29.26
C PHE A 170 2.60 -7.95 -30.28
N LEU A 171 2.96 -6.66 -30.24
CA LEU A 171 2.48 -5.65 -31.19
C LEU A 171 2.94 -5.95 -32.62
N GLN A 172 4.22 -6.33 -32.81
CA GLN A 172 4.77 -6.71 -34.11
C GLN A 172 4.03 -7.90 -34.72
N LYS A 173 3.74 -8.94 -33.93
CA LYS A 173 2.94 -10.10 -34.36
C LYS A 173 1.53 -9.75 -34.79
N ARG A 174 0.96 -8.68 -34.29
CA ARG A 174 -0.37 -8.14 -34.67
C ARG A 174 -0.32 -7.18 -35.86
N GLY A 175 0.86 -7.01 -36.48
CA GLY A 175 1.04 -6.14 -37.66
C GLY A 175 1.07 -4.65 -37.32
N CYS A 176 1.23 -4.28 -36.05
CA CYS A 176 1.47 -2.90 -35.65
C CYS A 176 2.88 -2.53 -36.14
N LYS A 177 2.97 -1.61 -37.12
CA LYS A 177 4.26 -1.09 -37.60
C LYS A 177 4.81 -0.14 -36.53
N GLY A 178 6.08 -0.35 -36.13
CA GLY A 178 6.80 0.65 -35.32
C GLY A 178 6.87 1.97 -36.06
N ASN A 179 6.77 3.07 -35.37
CA ASN A 179 7.10 4.37 -35.98
C ASN A 179 8.58 4.35 -36.34
N THR A 180 8.86 4.40 -37.61
CA THR A 180 10.17 4.71 -38.17
C THR A 180 10.40 6.20 -38.13
#